data_6db880ede80ed0f60612093fa87bd22a
#
_entry.id   6db880ede80ed0f60612093fa87bd22a
#
_cell.length_a   1.000
_cell.length_b   1.000
_cell.length_c   1.000
_cell.angle_alpha   90.00
_cell.angle_beta   90.00
_cell.angle_gamma   90.00
#
_symmetry.space_group_name_H-M   'P 1'
#
loop_
_entity.id
_entity.type
_entity.pdbx_description
1 polymer ?
#
loop_
_entity_poly.entity_id
_entity_poly.type
_entity_poly.pdbx_seq_one_letter_code
_entity_poly.pdbx_strand_id
1 'polypeptide(L)' 'MPRSFSKGPIEGVEVRKLRKFVDERGWLAELFRDDEVAEPLLPAMCYASLTRPGVTRGPHEHADQADWFCFFGPSNFLLV' A
#
# COMPACT_ATOMS: atom_id res chain seq x y z
N MET A 1 -18.39 -1.14 7.31
CA MET A 1 -17.32 -1.32 8.30
C MET A 1 -15.99 -0.91 7.72
N PRO A 2 -15.21 -0.13 8.45
CA PRO A 2 -13.85 0.18 8.00
C PRO A 2 -13.03 -1.10 7.85
N ARG A 3 -12.13 -1.13 6.89
CA ARG A 3 -11.24 -2.25 6.69
C ARG A 3 -9.97 -2.01 7.48
N SER A 4 -9.62 -2.94 8.32
CA SER A 4 -8.40 -2.87 9.10
C SER A 4 -7.26 -3.60 8.40
N PHE A 5 -6.05 -3.17 8.71
CA PHE A 5 -4.86 -3.87 8.29
C PHE A 5 -4.70 -5.17 9.07
N SER A 6 -4.17 -6.18 8.40
CA SER A 6 -3.83 -7.45 9.01
C SER A 6 -2.32 -7.56 9.18
N LYS A 7 -1.91 -8.17 10.27
CA LYS A 7 -0.50 -8.51 10.45
C LYS A 7 -0.19 -9.73 9.62
N GLY A 8 0.86 -9.64 8.81
CA GLY A 8 1.39 -10.77 8.08
C GLY A 8 2.44 -11.52 8.88
N PRO A 9 3.20 -12.41 8.23
CA PRO A 9 4.26 -13.18 8.89
C PRO A 9 5.49 -12.34 9.24
N ILE A 10 5.60 -11.13 8.71
CA ILE A 10 6.75 -10.24 8.96
C ILE A 10 6.35 -9.21 10.01
N GLU A 11 7.10 -9.18 11.11
CA GLU A 11 6.84 -8.22 12.18
C GLU A 11 7.05 -6.79 11.69
N GLY A 12 6.15 -5.90 12.10
CA GLY A 12 6.18 -4.50 11.72
C GLY A 12 5.59 -4.21 10.35
N VAL A 13 5.11 -5.22 9.65
CA VAL A 13 4.47 -5.07 8.34
C VAL A 13 3.00 -5.44 8.46
N GLU A 14 2.14 -4.54 8.04
CA GLU A 14 0.69 -4.76 8.02
C GLU A 14 0.19 -4.68 6.58
N VAL A 15 -0.73 -5.56 6.24
CA VAL A 15 -1.26 -5.67 4.87
C VAL A 15 -2.77 -5.52 4.89
N ARG A 16 -3.30 -4.80 3.92
CA ARG A 16 -4.72 -4.69 3.70
C ARG A 16 -5.01 -4.86 2.22
N LYS A 17 -5.92 -5.77 1.91
CA LYS A 17 -6.41 -5.90 0.56
C LYS A 17 -7.40 -4.77 0.26
N LEU A 18 -7.21 -4.09 -0.85
CA LEU A 18 -8.11 -3.04 -1.28
C LEU A 18 -9.38 -3.62 -1.87
N ARG A 19 -10.50 -2.94 -1.62
CA ARG A 19 -11.78 -3.29 -2.18
C ARG A 19 -11.98 -2.52 -3.48
N LYS A 20 -12.31 -3.26 -4.53
CA LYS A 20 -12.68 -2.67 -5.81
C LYS A 20 -14.18 -2.49 -5.89
N PHE A 21 -14.60 -1.32 -6.33
CA PHE A 21 -15.98 -1.04 -6.67
C PHE A 21 -16.11 -1.09 -8.19
N VAL A 22 -16.71 -2.17 -8.69
CA VAL A 22 -16.74 -2.47 -10.12
C VAL A 22 -18.08 -2.08 -10.69
N ASP A 23 -18.07 -1.42 -11.84
CA ASP A 23 -19.26 -1.17 -12.64
C ASP A 23 -18.91 -1.31 -14.13
N GLU A 24 -19.86 -0.97 -15.01
CA GLU A 24 -19.68 -1.12 -16.46
C GLU A 24 -18.58 -0.22 -17.04
N ARG A 25 -18.14 0.80 -16.31
CA ARG A 25 -17.06 1.70 -16.76
C ARG A 25 -15.68 1.20 -16.34
N GLY A 26 -15.60 0.21 -15.43
CA GLY A 26 -14.35 -0.29 -14.89
C GLY A 26 -14.42 -0.47 -13.39
N TRP A 27 -13.39 -0.02 -12.70
CA TRP A 27 -13.35 -0.14 -11.25
C TRP A 27 -12.69 1.07 -10.60
N LEU A 28 -12.99 1.21 -9.31
CA LEU A 28 -12.42 2.23 -8.44
C LEU A 28 -12.03 1.57 -7.12
N ALA A 29 -10.94 2.02 -6.55
CA ALA A 29 -10.53 1.57 -5.22
C ALA A 29 -10.03 2.76 -4.41
N GLU A 30 -10.44 2.82 -3.14
CA GLU A 30 -9.90 3.79 -2.21
C GLU A 30 -8.58 3.26 -1.67
N LEU A 31 -7.51 4.04 -1.77
CA LEU A 31 -6.19 3.61 -1.33
C LEU A 31 -6.04 3.75 0.18
N PHE A 32 -6.55 4.83 0.74
CA PHE A 32 -6.69 5.00 2.18
C PHE A 32 -7.77 6.04 2.48
N ARG A 33 -8.22 6.04 3.73
CA ARG A 33 -9.11 7.06 4.26
C ARG A 33 -8.55 7.51 5.60
N ASP A 34 -8.66 8.81 5.88
CA ASP A 34 -8.17 9.35 7.15
C ASP A 34 -8.96 8.87 8.36
N ASP A 35 -10.19 8.41 8.15
CA ASP A 35 -11.02 7.84 9.21
C ASP A 35 -10.77 6.34 9.46
N GLU A 36 -9.89 5.72 8.67
CA GLU A 36 -9.51 4.31 8.80
C GLU A 36 -8.05 4.09 9.18
N VAL A 37 -7.29 5.16 9.32
CA VAL A 37 -5.85 5.11 9.59
C VAL A 37 -5.56 5.85 10.87
N ALA A 38 -4.74 5.26 11.74
CA ALA A 38 -4.27 5.94 12.94
C ALA A 38 -3.49 7.19 12.55
N GLU A 39 -3.72 8.29 13.26
CA GLU A 39 -3.13 9.59 12.93
C GLU A 39 -1.62 9.57 12.70
N PRO A 40 -0.80 8.86 13.51
CA PRO A 40 0.64 8.80 13.27
C PRO A 40 1.04 8.14 11.95
N LEU A 41 0.11 7.39 11.33
CA LEU A 41 0.36 6.67 10.08
C LEU A 41 -0.26 7.35 8.87
N LEU A 42 -0.90 8.50 9.03
CA LEU A 42 -1.50 9.21 7.91
C LEU A 42 -0.42 9.68 6.93
N PRO A 43 -0.58 9.37 5.63
CA PRO A 43 0.37 9.81 4.63
C PRO A 43 0.36 11.33 4.48
N ALA A 44 1.54 11.92 4.39
CA ALA A 44 1.70 13.36 4.12
C ALA A 44 1.97 13.64 2.65
N MET A 45 2.36 12.63 1.89
CA MET A 45 2.71 12.76 0.48
C MET A 45 2.40 11.45 -0.22
N CYS A 46 2.06 11.54 -1.50
CA CYS A 46 1.81 10.38 -2.34
C CYS A 46 2.48 10.58 -3.70
N TYR A 47 3.07 9.53 -4.21
CA TYR A 47 3.57 9.51 -5.58
C TYR A 47 3.41 8.11 -6.16
N ALA A 48 3.42 8.03 -7.48
CA ALA A 48 3.36 6.77 -8.18
C ALA A 48 4.69 6.51 -8.89
N SER A 49 5.08 5.24 -8.93
CA SER A 49 6.27 4.84 -9.67
C SER A 49 6.00 3.57 -10.45
N LEU A 50 6.63 3.46 -11.59
CA LEU A 50 6.62 2.26 -12.41
C LEU A 50 8.00 1.63 -12.37
N THR A 51 8.04 0.33 -12.10
CA THR A 51 9.28 -0.44 -12.18
C THR A 51 9.13 -1.46 -13.29
N ARG A 52 10.06 -1.47 -14.23
CA ARG A 52 10.04 -2.40 -15.35
C ARG A 52 10.32 -3.82 -14.88
N PRO A 53 9.84 -4.84 -15.59
CA PRO A 53 10.14 -6.23 -15.24
C PRO A 53 11.63 -6.49 -15.11
N GLY A 54 12.01 -7.27 -14.11
CA GLY A 54 13.40 -7.62 -13.87
C GLY A 54 14.24 -6.55 -13.18
N VAL A 55 13.64 -5.41 -12.85
CA VAL A 55 14.33 -4.30 -12.19
C VAL A 55 13.89 -4.21 -10.74
N THR A 56 14.80 -3.86 -9.88
CA THR A 56 14.54 -3.65 -8.45
C THR A 56 14.79 -2.21 -8.08
N ARG A 57 13.92 -1.65 -7.24
CA ARG A 57 14.12 -0.34 -6.62
C ARG A 57 14.45 -0.54 -5.15
N GLY A 58 15.46 0.18 -4.68
CA GLY A 58 15.92 0.09 -3.31
C GLY A 58 17.34 -0.45 -3.22
N PRO A 59 17.77 -0.83 -2.02
CA PRO A 59 17.02 -0.79 -0.77
C PRO A 59 16.79 0.63 -0.24
N HIS A 60 15.74 0.78 0.56
CA HIS A 60 15.41 2.04 1.22
C HIS A 60 15.17 1.79 2.70
N GLU A 61 15.61 2.71 3.53
CA GLU A 61 15.35 2.67 4.96
C GLU A 61 15.00 4.06 5.46
N HIS A 62 13.97 4.15 6.28
CA HIS A 62 13.56 5.39 6.93
C HIS A 62 13.53 5.19 8.43
N ALA A 63 14.30 6.01 9.16
CA ALA A 63 14.41 5.88 10.60
C ALA A 63 13.17 6.40 11.33
N ASP A 64 12.51 7.44 10.79
CA ASP A 64 11.52 8.21 11.50
C ASP A 64 10.11 8.14 10.89
N GLN A 65 9.90 7.33 9.87
CA GLN A 65 8.61 7.26 9.21
C GLN A 65 8.24 5.84 8.79
N ALA A 66 6.95 5.58 8.77
CA ALA A 66 6.41 4.38 8.16
C ALA A 66 6.22 4.61 6.65
N ASP A 67 6.41 3.57 5.89
CA ASP A 67 6.18 3.60 4.45
C ASP A 67 4.89 2.88 4.10
N TRP A 68 4.18 3.45 3.14
CA TRP A 68 2.98 2.89 2.58
C TRP A 68 3.23 2.48 1.14
N PHE A 69 2.76 1.29 0.80
CA PHE A 69 2.84 0.80 -0.57
C PHE A 69 1.49 0.31 -1.02
N CYS A 70 1.12 0.66 -2.24
CA CYS A 70 -0.05 0.11 -2.90
C CYS A 70 0.40 -0.45 -4.25
N PHE A 71 0.14 -1.72 -4.49
CA PHE A 71 0.61 -2.40 -5.68
C PHE A 71 -0.53 -2.63 -6.65
N PHE A 72 -0.27 -2.31 -7.91
CA PHE A 72 -1.14 -2.61 -9.04
C PHE A 72 -0.39 -3.51 -9.99
N GLY A 73 -1.12 -4.42 -10.60
CA GLY A 73 -0.54 -5.34 -11.57
C GLY A 73 -0.41 -6.75 -11.05
N PRO A 74 -0.07 -7.68 -11.93
CA PRO A 74 -0.16 -9.11 -11.63
C PRO A 74 1.01 -9.65 -10.80
N SER A 75 2.12 -8.94 -10.71
CA SER A 75 3.32 -9.53 -10.11
C SER A 75 4.23 -8.46 -9.53
N ASN A 76 4.15 -8.29 -8.22
CA ASN A 76 4.98 -7.35 -7.48
C ASN A 76 5.49 -8.01 -6.22
N PHE A 77 6.72 -7.66 -5.83
CA PHE A 77 7.34 -8.14 -4.61
C PHE A 77 7.86 -6.98 -3.78
N LEU A 78 7.67 -7.07 -2.49
CA LEU A 78 8.30 -6.20 -1.52
C LEU A 78 9.14 -7.07 -0.60
N LEU A 79 10.43 -6.85 -0.60
CA LEU A 79 11.35 -7.53 0.31
C LEU A 79 11.60 -6.63 1.52
N VAL A 80 11.44 -7.22 2.67
CA VAL A 80 11.60 -6.52 3.94
C VAL A 80 12.69 -7.18 4.77
#